data_15ca496a545003b52e927a45656819b6
#
_entry.id   15ca496a545003b52e927a45656819b6
#
_cell.length_a   1.000
_cell.length_b   1.000
_cell.length_c   1.000
_cell.angle_alpha   90.00
_cell.angle_beta   90.00
_cell.angle_gamma   90.00
#
_symmetry.space_group_name_H-M   'P 1'
#
loop_
_entity.id
_entity.type
_entity.pdbx_description
1 polymer ?
#
loop_
_entity_poly.entity_id
_entity_poly.type
_entity_poly.pdbx_seq_one_letter_code
_entity_poly.pdbx_strand_id
1 'polypeptide(L)'
;DGSIDRTQCNGYWNWVYADGAANTNSGINPLSLLEDVYNVNNTWRSMGNLQLDYKIHGFEDLRFNLNLGYDFSRTTGDKYNELGSFMAKKASPDTYEDYSNQNSNTLLEFYANYNKEFGIHHLDVMGGYSWQHYYEKFNKIIYYNDNRSEVYNHTPTNRKEYYLVSFFGRVNYSIDSKYLFTFSLRDDASSRFAKDNRWGLFPSAAFAWNMAEENFLKDNSFFSSMKLRLGWGQTGQQDIGDNFYPYQAKYTESSSPTTMIPWGDGYITTLAPNAYNRNIKWETTETFNVGLDFGIFRS
;
A
#
# COMPACT_ATOMS: atom_id res chain seq x y z
N ASP A 1 -20.78 -49.78 -0.16
CA ASP A 1 -19.38 -50.06 -0.42
C ASP A 1 -18.69 -48.76 -0.70
N GLY A 2 -17.94 -48.23 0.29
CA GLY A 2 -17.24 -46.99 0.16
C GLY A 2 -15.91 -47.12 -0.58
N SER A 3 -15.86 -47.84 -1.70
CA SER A 3 -14.67 -47.94 -2.51
C SER A 3 -14.32 -46.58 -3.10
N ILE A 4 -13.15 -46.06 -2.72
CA ILE A 4 -12.59 -44.84 -3.27
C ILE A 4 -12.26 -45.10 -4.73
N ASP A 5 -13.01 -44.49 -5.64
CA ASP A 5 -12.67 -44.53 -7.07
C ASP A 5 -11.44 -43.67 -7.33
N ARG A 6 -10.28 -44.33 -7.38
CA ARG A 6 -8.99 -43.68 -7.65
C ARG A 6 -8.78 -43.34 -9.14
N THR A 7 -9.70 -43.70 -10.01
CA THR A 7 -9.63 -43.38 -11.44
C THR A 7 -10.14 -41.98 -11.74
N GLN A 8 -10.86 -41.38 -10.80
CA GLN A 8 -11.33 -40.01 -10.93
C GLN A 8 -10.31 -39.02 -10.33
N CYS A 9 -10.31 -37.79 -10.79
CA CYS A 9 -9.49 -36.70 -10.30
C CYS A 9 -7.99 -37.03 -10.26
N ASN A 10 -7.46 -37.61 -11.35
CA ASN A 10 -6.03 -37.96 -11.52
C ASN A 10 -5.51 -38.93 -10.41
N GLY A 11 -6.38 -39.76 -9.87
CA GLY A 11 -6.00 -40.71 -8.81
C GLY A 11 -6.05 -40.14 -7.40
N TYR A 12 -6.36 -38.87 -7.22
CA TYR A 12 -6.53 -38.26 -5.91
C TYR A 12 -7.99 -38.34 -5.45
N TRP A 13 -8.20 -38.86 -4.25
CA TRP A 13 -9.55 -38.88 -3.69
C TRP A 13 -10.05 -37.46 -3.42
N ASN A 14 -11.23 -37.15 -3.98
CA ASN A 14 -11.99 -35.91 -3.75
C ASN A 14 -13.51 -36.25 -3.70
N TRP A 15 -14.29 -35.39 -3.08
CA TRP A 15 -15.74 -35.50 -3.10
C TRP A 15 -16.30 -35.04 -4.45
N VAL A 16 -16.88 -35.96 -5.18
CA VAL A 16 -17.61 -35.67 -6.44
C VAL A 16 -19.05 -36.07 -6.30
N TYR A 17 -19.93 -35.47 -7.07
CA TYR A 17 -21.31 -35.89 -7.20
C TYR A 17 -21.42 -37.19 -8.01
N ALA A 18 -22.61 -37.84 -7.99
CA ALA A 18 -22.85 -39.12 -8.71
C ALA A 18 -22.64 -39.02 -10.23
N ASP A 19 -22.76 -37.83 -10.80
CA ASP A 19 -22.47 -37.53 -12.22
C ASP A 19 -20.98 -37.24 -12.49
N GLY A 20 -20.12 -37.32 -11.48
CA GLY A 20 -18.68 -37.03 -11.57
C GLY A 20 -18.31 -35.56 -11.50
N ALA A 21 -19.28 -34.65 -11.32
CA ALA A 21 -19.00 -33.22 -11.14
C ALA A 21 -18.38 -32.97 -9.78
N ALA A 22 -17.50 -31.98 -9.73
CA ALA A 22 -16.82 -31.57 -8.49
C ALA A 22 -17.81 -31.04 -7.44
N ASN A 23 -17.75 -31.57 -6.21
CA ASN A 23 -18.50 -30.98 -5.10
C ASN A 23 -17.78 -29.74 -4.59
N THR A 24 -18.30 -28.58 -4.97
CA THR A 24 -17.69 -27.28 -4.64
C THR A 24 -17.71 -26.94 -3.14
N ASN A 25 -18.54 -27.63 -2.35
CA ASN A 25 -18.68 -27.44 -0.91
C ASN A 25 -17.74 -28.34 -0.09
N SER A 26 -17.00 -29.24 -0.75
CA SER A 26 -16.03 -30.10 -0.07
C SER A 26 -14.62 -29.52 -0.03
N GLY A 27 -13.84 -29.96 0.93
CA GLY A 27 -12.39 -29.73 0.95
C GLY A 27 -11.72 -30.44 -0.23
N ILE A 28 -10.63 -29.86 -0.71
CA ILE A 28 -9.83 -30.41 -1.81
C ILE A 28 -8.71 -31.26 -1.23
N ASN A 29 -8.36 -32.37 -1.89
CA ASN A 29 -7.23 -33.18 -1.48
C ASN A 29 -5.94 -32.36 -1.55
N PRO A 30 -5.17 -32.24 -0.44
CA PRO A 30 -3.95 -31.44 -0.44
C PRO A 30 -2.87 -31.88 -1.44
N LEU A 31 -2.76 -33.16 -1.72
CA LEU A 31 -1.81 -33.68 -2.72
C LEU A 31 -2.23 -33.29 -4.14
N SER A 32 -3.53 -33.36 -4.47
CA SER A 32 -4.05 -32.88 -5.74
C SER A 32 -3.79 -31.39 -5.95
N LEU A 33 -3.86 -30.57 -4.87
CA LEU A 33 -3.49 -29.16 -4.95
C LEU A 33 -2.00 -28.92 -5.23
N LEU A 34 -1.13 -29.80 -4.78
CA LEU A 34 0.32 -29.68 -5.00
C LEU A 34 0.75 -30.20 -6.37
N GLU A 35 0.11 -31.25 -6.87
CA GLU A 35 0.58 -31.96 -8.07
C GLU A 35 -0.25 -31.62 -9.33
N ASP A 36 -1.54 -31.32 -9.17
CA ASP A 36 -2.45 -31.04 -10.30
C ASP A 36 -2.59 -29.52 -10.59
N VAL A 37 -2.10 -28.66 -9.72
CA VAL A 37 -2.20 -27.21 -9.91
C VAL A 37 -0.85 -26.62 -10.23
N TYR A 38 -0.70 -26.16 -11.44
CA TYR A 38 0.50 -25.48 -11.89
C TYR A 38 0.30 -23.96 -11.79
N ASN A 39 1.19 -23.30 -11.10
CA ASN A 39 1.24 -21.83 -11.02
C ASN A 39 2.68 -21.40 -10.80
N VAL A 40 3.36 -21.07 -11.90
CA VAL A 40 4.74 -20.64 -11.88
C VAL A 40 4.85 -19.22 -12.38
N ASN A 41 5.64 -18.42 -11.68
CA ASN A 41 5.88 -17.06 -12.08
C ASN A 41 7.35 -16.68 -11.99
N ASN A 42 7.71 -15.69 -12.80
CA ASN A 42 9.00 -15.05 -12.81
C ASN A 42 8.82 -13.58 -12.46
N THR A 43 9.57 -13.12 -11.47
CA THR A 43 9.55 -11.71 -11.06
C THR A 43 10.91 -11.09 -11.28
N TRP A 44 10.96 -10.04 -12.09
CA TRP A 44 12.09 -9.15 -12.21
C TRP A 44 11.81 -7.86 -11.46
N ARG A 45 12.76 -7.42 -10.63
CA ARG A 45 12.64 -6.16 -9.87
C ARG A 45 13.94 -5.37 -9.97
N SER A 46 13.80 -4.07 -10.17
CA SER A 46 14.89 -3.10 -10.10
C SER A 46 14.48 -1.95 -9.19
N MET A 47 15.35 -1.62 -8.26
CA MET A 47 15.14 -0.48 -7.38
C MET A 47 16.44 0.32 -7.28
N GLY A 48 16.30 1.61 -7.12
CA GLY A 48 17.44 2.49 -6.95
C GLY A 48 17.06 3.81 -6.27
N ASN A 49 18.08 4.42 -5.70
CA ASN A 49 17.97 5.71 -5.04
C ASN A 49 19.22 6.54 -5.34
N LEU A 50 19.02 7.82 -5.66
CA LEU A 50 20.06 8.82 -5.78
C LEU A 50 19.77 9.94 -4.77
N GLN A 51 20.68 10.13 -3.84
CA GLN A 51 20.60 11.19 -2.85
C GLN A 51 21.75 12.19 -3.05
N LEU A 52 21.40 13.46 -3.18
CA LEU A 52 22.33 14.56 -3.24
C LEU A 52 22.12 15.44 -2.01
N ASP A 53 23.20 15.70 -1.29
CA ASP A 53 23.26 16.58 -0.12
C ASP A 53 24.25 17.69 -0.39
N TYR A 54 23.81 18.95 -0.30
CA TYR A 54 24.62 20.11 -0.59
C TYR A 54 24.56 21.13 0.53
N LYS A 55 25.68 21.37 1.17
CA LYS A 55 25.87 22.48 2.11
C LYS A 55 26.34 23.72 1.35
N ILE A 56 25.72 24.86 1.61
CA ILE A 56 26.09 26.10 0.96
C ILE A 56 27.48 26.52 1.45
N HIS A 57 28.42 26.66 0.52
CA HIS A 57 29.77 27.15 0.84
C HIS A 57 29.71 28.58 1.42
N GLY A 58 30.31 28.78 2.58
CA GLY A 58 30.27 30.05 3.31
C GLY A 58 29.00 30.32 4.13
N PHE A 59 27.98 29.46 4.03
CA PHE A 59 26.77 29.47 4.87
C PHE A 59 26.34 28.03 5.18
N GLU A 60 27.23 27.32 5.87
CA GLU A 60 27.10 25.87 6.07
C GLU A 60 25.94 25.46 7.01
N ASP A 61 25.34 26.44 7.70
CA ASP A 61 24.13 26.22 8.51
C ASP A 61 22.94 25.84 7.64
N LEU A 62 22.95 26.12 6.32
CA LEU A 62 21.90 25.80 5.37
C LEU A 62 22.34 24.66 4.43
N ARG A 63 21.51 23.62 4.37
CA ARG A 63 21.72 22.43 3.58
C ARG A 63 20.49 22.17 2.70
N PHE A 64 20.73 21.73 1.48
CA PHE A 64 19.71 21.21 0.58
C PHE A 64 19.89 19.72 0.36
N ASN A 65 18.77 19.00 0.33
CA ASN A 65 18.76 17.56 0.04
C ASN A 65 17.77 17.29 -1.11
N LEU A 66 18.23 16.53 -2.09
CA LEU A 66 17.42 16.00 -3.17
C LEU A 66 17.52 14.48 -3.13
N ASN A 67 16.38 13.80 -3.07
CA ASN A 67 16.25 12.36 -3.07
C ASN A 67 15.38 11.94 -4.26
N LEU A 68 15.92 11.12 -5.14
CA LEU A 68 15.24 10.53 -6.29
C LEU A 68 15.23 9.02 -6.12
N GLY A 69 14.06 8.42 -6.09
CA GLY A 69 13.88 6.98 -5.92
C GLY A 69 13.02 6.36 -7.00
N TYR A 70 13.30 5.11 -7.32
CA TYR A 70 12.43 4.29 -8.14
C TYR A 70 12.41 2.84 -7.65
N ASP A 71 11.28 2.19 -7.84
CA ASP A 71 11.08 0.77 -7.63
C ASP A 71 10.18 0.25 -8.75
N PHE A 72 10.72 -0.62 -9.56
CA PHE A 72 10.02 -1.23 -10.69
C PHE A 72 10.04 -2.74 -10.53
N SER A 73 8.88 -3.38 -10.66
CA SER A 73 8.79 -4.84 -10.72
C SER A 73 7.86 -5.28 -11.83
N ARG A 74 8.21 -6.41 -12.44
CA ARG A 74 7.38 -7.09 -13.42
C ARG A 74 7.36 -8.57 -13.13
N THR A 75 6.16 -9.09 -12.90
CA THR A 75 5.90 -10.51 -12.73
C THR A 75 5.18 -11.02 -13.99
N THR A 76 5.62 -12.12 -14.52
CA THR A 76 4.90 -12.87 -15.57
C THR A 76 4.72 -14.29 -15.07
N GLY A 77 3.57 -14.87 -15.29
CA GLY A 77 3.28 -16.21 -14.81
C GLY A 77 2.25 -16.93 -15.66
N ASP A 78 2.32 -18.25 -15.54
CA ASP A 78 1.44 -19.21 -16.17
C ASP A 78 0.74 -20.02 -15.08
N LYS A 79 -0.56 -20.23 -15.25
CA LYS A 79 -1.36 -21.03 -14.34
C LYS A 79 -2.27 -21.96 -15.13
N TYR A 80 -2.30 -23.21 -14.76
CA TYR A 80 -3.27 -24.18 -15.26
C TYR A 80 -3.55 -25.26 -14.21
N ASN A 81 -4.68 -25.94 -14.38
CA ASN A 81 -5.02 -27.14 -13.62
C ASN A 81 -4.87 -28.33 -14.55
N GLU A 82 -4.21 -29.38 -14.06
CA GLU A 82 -4.00 -30.60 -14.84
C GLU A 82 -5.36 -31.19 -15.29
N LEU A 83 -5.43 -31.59 -16.56
CA LEU A 83 -6.64 -32.13 -17.14
C LEU A 83 -7.13 -33.37 -16.37
N GLY A 84 -8.42 -33.42 -16.08
CA GLY A 84 -9.00 -34.49 -15.30
C GLY A 84 -8.90 -34.33 -13.79
N SER A 85 -8.13 -33.37 -13.31
CA SER A 85 -8.01 -33.06 -11.88
C SER A 85 -9.34 -32.55 -11.30
N PHE A 86 -9.44 -32.60 -9.97
CA PHE A 86 -10.59 -32.02 -9.28
C PHE A 86 -10.68 -30.50 -9.52
N MET A 87 -9.53 -29.80 -9.58
CA MET A 87 -9.48 -28.37 -9.83
C MET A 87 -9.91 -28.02 -11.26
N ALA A 88 -9.53 -28.81 -12.25
CA ALA A 88 -10.00 -28.64 -13.62
C ALA A 88 -11.51 -28.85 -13.73
N LYS A 89 -12.06 -29.88 -13.09
CA LYS A 89 -13.52 -30.12 -13.03
C LYS A 89 -14.28 -28.99 -12.33
N LYS A 90 -13.67 -28.38 -11.30
CA LYS A 90 -14.26 -27.25 -10.57
C LYS A 90 -14.23 -25.96 -11.37
N ALA A 91 -13.20 -25.76 -12.18
CA ALA A 91 -12.94 -24.54 -12.96
C ALA A 91 -13.51 -24.60 -14.39
N SER A 92 -14.46 -25.47 -14.66
CA SER A 92 -15.05 -25.67 -16.00
C SER A 92 -15.29 -24.37 -16.79
N PRO A 93 -14.80 -24.26 -18.04
CA PRO A 93 -13.99 -25.23 -18.79
C PRO A 93 -12.52 -25.25 -18.32
N ASP A 94 -11.78 -26.32 -18.73
CA ASP A 94 -10.32 -26.38 -18.54
C ASP A 94 -9.66 -25.20 -19.20
N THR A 95 -8.85 -24.49 -18.46
CA THR A 95 -8.26 -23.23 -18.93
C THR A 95 -6.80 -23.10 -18.55
N TYR A 96 -6.04 -22.47 -19.45
CA TYR A 96 -4.67 -22.02 -19.25
C TYR A 96 -4.68 -20.50 -19.09
N GLU A 97 -4.04 -19.98 -18.08
CA GLU A 97 -4.02 -18.58 -17.73
C GLU A 97 -2.61 -18.02 -17.81
N ASP A 98 -2.40 -17.06 -18.71
CA ASP A 98 -1.18 -16.24 -18.74
C ASP A 98 -1.47 -14.91 -18.08
N TYR A 99 -0.66 -14.49 -17.13
CA TYR A 99 -0.81 -13.22 -16.46
C TYR A 99 0.49 -12.44 -16.37
N SER A 100 0.35 -11.14 -16.32
CA SER A 100 1.47 -10.25 -16.03
C SER A 100 1.03 -9.12 -15.11
N ASN A 101 1.85 -8.83 -14.13
CA ASN A 101 1.69 -7.68 -13.24
C ASN A 101 2.95 -6.82 -13.31
N GLN A 102 2.77 -5.51 -13.46
CA GLN A 102 3.83 -4.52 -13.45
C GLN A 102 3.50 -3.47 -12.40
N ASN A 103 4.43 -3.28 -11.45
CA ASN A 103 4.36 -2.22 -10.47
C ASN A 103 5.51 -1.25 -10.69
N SER A 104 5.23 0.04 -10.62
CA SER A 104 6.22 1.09 -10.69
C SER A 104 5.92 2.15 -9.66
N ASN A 105 6.93 2.49 -8.88
CA ASN A 105 6.86 3.53 -7.87
C ASN A 105 8.04 4.48 -8.06
N THR A 106 7.76 5.79 -8.14
CA THR A 106 8.78 6.82 -8.28
C THR A 106 8.62 7.87 -7.19
N LEU A 107 9.74 8.32 -6.67
CA LEU A 107 9.84 9.30 -5.59
C LEU A 107 10.74 10.45 -6.01
N LEU A 108 10.28 11.66 -5.78
CA LEU A 108 11.10 12.86 -5.75
C LEU A 108 10.85 13.56 -4.40
N GLU A 109 11.92 13.80 -3.68
CA GLU A 109 11.89 14.55 -2.43
C GLU A 109 12.95 15.64 -2.47
N PHE A 110 12.56 16.86 -2.10
CA PHE A 110 13.48 17.98 -1.98
C PHE A 110 13.16 18.75 -0.72
N TYR A 111 14.19 19.00 0.11
CA TYR A 111 14.03 19.84 1.28
C TYR A 111 15.27 20.68 1.57
N ALA A 112 15.03 21.81 2.22
CA ALA A 112 16.04 22.65 2.82
C ALA A 112 16.04 22.44 4.34
N ASN A 113 17.22 22.40 4.94
CA ASN A 113 17.40 22.30 6.38
C ASN A 113 18.38 23.39 6.83
N TYR A 114 17.94 24.20 7.79
CA TYR A 114 18.75 25.22 8.46
C TYR A 114 18.97 24.79 9.90
N ASN A 115 20.23 24.65 10.29
CA ASN A 115 20.64 24.23 11.63
C ASN A 115 21.62 25.21 12.21
N LYS A 116 21.30 25.78 13.38
CA LYS A 116 22.10 26.82 14.02
C LYS A 116 22.09 26.72 15.54
N GLU A 117 23.28 26.91 16.12
CA GLU A 117 23.46 27.08 17.55
C GLU A 117 23.70 28.54 17.89
N PHE A 118 23.01 29.06 18.91
CA PHE A 118 23.14 30.44 19.43
C PHE A 118 23.31 30.40 20.94
N GLY A 119 24.52 30.17 21.43
CA GLY A 119 24.79 30.01 22.85
C GLY A 119 24.06 28.78 23.42
N ILE A 120 23.07 28.98 24.31
CA ILE A 120 22.28 27.89 24.89
C ILE A 120 21.10 27.45 24.01
N HIS A 121 20.90 28.09 22.89
CA HIS A 121 19.78 27.83 21.98
C HIS A 121 20.25 27.05 20.77
N HIS A 122 19.51 26.01 20.40
CA HIS A 122 19.68 25.25 19.15
C HIS A 122 18.40 25.31 18.36
N LEU A 123 18.49 25.73 17.10
CA LEU A 123 17.39 25.79 16.16
C LEU A 123 17.69 24.93 14.94
N ASP A 124 16.77 24.01 14.62
CA ASP A 124 16.78 23.22 13.40
C ASP A 124 15.43 23.40 12.70
N VAL A 125 15.46 23.95 11.49
CA VAL A 125 14.27 24.23 10.69
C VAL A 125 14.40 23.51 9.36
N MET A 126 13.41 22.71 9.02
CA MET A 126 13.32 21.99 7.76
C MET A 126 12.02 22.33 7.04
N GLY A 127 12.09 22.53 5.73
CA GLY A 127 10.90 22.65 4.88
C GLY A 127 11.16 22.01 3.53
N GLY A 128 10.15 21.37 2.97
CA GLY A 128 10.33 20.60 1.75
C GLY A 128 9.07 20.23 1.02
N TYR A 129 9.30 19.53 -0.07
CA TYR A 129 8.33 19.04 -1.01
C TYR A 129 8.61 17.56 -1.31
N SER A 130 7.56 16.75 -1.42
CA SER A 130 7.64 15.36 -1.87
C SER A 130 6.60 15.10 -2.95
N TRP A 131 6.98 14.33 -3.95
CA TRP A 131 6.11 13.84 -5.00
C TRP A 131 6.33 12.35 -5.17
N GLN A 132 5.24 11.58 -5.22
CA GLN A 132 5.26 10.14 -5.43
C GLN A 132 4.24 9.77 -6.49
N HIS A 133 4.62 8.83 -7.35
CA HIS A 133 3.75 8.25 -8.35
C HIS A 133 3.75 6.73 -8.21
N TYR A 134 2.57 6.18 -8.02
CA TYR A 134 2.30 4.74 -7.95
C TYR A 134 1.56 4.32 -9.20
N TYR A 135 2.07 3.29 -9.86
CA TYR A 135 1.49 2.74 -11.08
C TYR A 135 1.46 1.23 -10.99
N GLU A 136 0.30 0.65 -11.28
CA GLU A 136 0.07 -0.78 -11.38
C GLU A 136 -0.60 -1.09 -12.72
N LYS A 137 -0.08 -2.10 -13.42
CA LYS A 137 -0.66 -2.61 -14.65
C LYS A 137 -0.80 -4.11 -14.53
N PHE A 138 -2.03 -4.59 -14.63
CA PHE A 138 -2.35 -6.00 -14.63
C PHE A 138 -2.96 -6.40 -15.97
N ASN A 139 -2.53 -7.55 -16.48
CA ASN A 139 -3.08 -8.17 -17.69
C ASN A 139 -3.22 -9.67 -17.46
N LYS A 140 -4.32 -10.25 -17.95
CA LYS A 140 -4.60 -11.67 -17.85
C LYS A 140 -5.31 -12.15 -19.09
N ILE A 141 -4.83 -13.24 -19.68
CA ILE A 141 -5.43 -13.92 -20.82
C ILE A 141 -5.71 -15.36 -20.39
N ILE A 142 -6.90 -15.85 -20.66
CA ILE A 142 -7.32 -17.23 -20.39
C ILE A 142 -7.59 -17.90 -21.73
N TYR A 143 -7.05 -19.07 -21.93
CA TYR A 143 -7.16 -19.86 -23.15
C TYR A 143 -7.92 -21.18 -22.86
N TYR A 144 -8.61 -21.72 -23.88
CA TYR A 144 -9.29 -23.03 -23.80
C TYR A 144 -8.33 -24.21 -23.84
N ASN A 145 -7.10 -24.03 -24.34
CA ASN A 145 -6.14 -25.07 -24.59
C ASN A 145 -4.72 -24.68 -24.26
N ASP A 146 -3.85 -25.67 -24.08
CA ASP A 146 -2.45 -25.51 -23.71
C ASP A 146 -1.57 -24.88 -24.79
N ASN A 147 -1.96 -25.01 -26.05
CA ASN A 147 -1.24 -24.39 -27.18
C ASN A 147 -1.58 -22.90 -27.36
N ARG A 148 -2.47 -22.36 -26.51
CA ARG A 148 -2.89 -20.96 -26.47
C ARG A 148 -3.47 -20.42 -27.80
N SER A 149 -4.02 -21.33 -28.61
CA SER A 149 -4.55 -20.95 -29.93
C SER A 149 -5.96 -20.32 -29.87
N GLU A 150 -6.70 -20.59 -28.80
CA GLU A 150 -8.08 -20.11 -28.65
C GLU A 150 -8.27 -19.40 -27.32
N VAL A 151 -8.62 -18.11 -27.38
CA VAL A 151 -8.83 -17.27 -26.19
C VAL A 151 -10.23 -17.49 -25.66
N TYR A 152 -10.34 -17.96 -24.40
CA TYR A 152 -11.59 -18.06 -23.66
C TYR A 152 -12.02 -16.71 -23.09
N ASN A 153 -11.07 -16.00 -22.47
CA ASN A 153 -11.35 -14.71 -21.86
C ASN A 153 -10.08 -13.85 -21.83
N HIS A 154 -10.25 -12.58 -22.07
CA HIS A 154 -9.18 -11.60 -21.93
C HIS A 154 -9.65 -10.54 -20.94
N THR A 155 -9.05 -10.53 -19.75
CA THR A 155 -9.24 -9.41 -18.84
C THR A 155 -8.54 -8.20 -19.44
N PRO A 156 -9.27 -7.16 -19.84
CA PRO A 156 -8.65 -5.95 -20.41
C PRO A 156 -7.57 -5.45 -19.46
N THR A 157 -6.50 -4.93 -20.04
CA THR A 157 -5.40 -4.35 -19.27
C THR A 157 -5.95 -3.37 -18.24
N ASN A 158 -5.91 -3.76 -16.98
CA ASN A 158 -6.28 -2.89 -15.87
C ASN A 158 -5.06 -2.04 -15.49
N ARG A 159 -5.23 -0.74 -15.54
CA ARG A 159 -4.23 0.24 -15.12
C ARG A 159 -4.77 1.03 -13.96
N LYS A 160 -4.01 1.04 -12.89
CA LYS A 160 -4.30 1.81 -11.69
C LYS A 160 -3.10 2.69 -11.41
N GLU A 161 -3.32 3.97 -11.16
CA GLU A 161 -2.26 4.89 -10.78
C GLU A 161 -2.78 5.94 -9.82
N TYR A 162 -1.91 6.43 -8.95
CA TYR A 162 -2.22 7.58 -8.13
C TYR A 162 -0.95 8.36 -7.79
N TYR A 163 -1.15 9.60 -7.47
CA TYR A 163 -0.12 10.56 -7.12
C TYR A 163 -0.32 11.04 -5.69
N LEU A 164 0.80 11.18 -4.99
CA LEU A 164 0.88 11.87 -3.71
C LEU A 164 1.79 13.09 -3.87
N VAL A 165 1.33 14.23 -3.38
CA VAL A 165 2.09 15.47 -3.32
C VAL A 165 2.03 15.98 -1.90
N SER A 166 3.18 16.38 -1.36
CA SER A 166 3.27 16.83 0.02
C SER A 166 4.12 18.07 0.13
N PHE A 167 3.65 19.02 0.93
CA PHE A 167 4.49 20.10 1.47
C PHE A 167 4.64 19.86 2.96
N PHE A 168 5.86 19.98 3.47
CA PHE A 168 6.10 19.74 4.88
C PHE A 168 7.09 20.72 5.48
N GLY A 169 6.94 20.98 6.76
CA GLY A 169 7.86 21.77 7.55
C GLY A 169 7.99 21.21 8.95
N ARG A 170 9.18 21.37 9.53
CA ARG A 170 9.47 21.01 10.91
C ARG A 170 10.39 22.06 11.54
N VAL A 171 10.11 22.38 12.79
CA VAL A 171 10.95 23.21 13.63
C VAL A 171 11.28 22.42 14.88
N ASN A 172 12.56 22.18 15.12
CA ASN A 172 13.08 21.70 16.39
C ASN A 172 13.80 22.84 17.06
N TYR A 173 13.47 23.10 18.32
CA TYR A 173 14.10 24.14 19.09
C TYR A 173 14.44 23.63 20.49
N SER A 174 15.66 23.83 20.91
CA SER A 174 16.05 23.46 22.26
C SER A 174 16.74 24.60 22.99
N ILE A 175 16.54 24.65 24.32
CA ILE A 175 17.14 25.63 25.23
C ILE A 175 17.95 24.84 26.26
N ASP A 176 19.24 25.10 26.32
CA ASP A 176 20.21 24.55 27.29
C ASP A 176 20.16 22.99 27.33
N SER A 177 19.79 22.38 26.21
CA SER A 177 19.54 20.94 26.12
C SER A 177 18.53 20.39 27.14
N LYS A 178 17.85 21.28 27.89
CA LYS A 178 16.86 20.95 28.92
C LYS A 178 15.45 20.90 28.36
N TYR A 179 15.07 21.92 27.61
CA TYR A 179 13.72 22.06 27.04
C TYR A 179 13.80 21.89 25.54
N LEU A 180 13.11 20.88 25.03
CA LEU A 180 13.09 20.56 23.60
C LEU A 180 11.67 20.67 23.08
N PHE A 181 11.48 21.44 22.03
CA PHE A 181 10.21 21.64 21.33
C PHE A 181 10.35 21.17 19.89
N THR A 182 9.36 20.44 19.43
CA THR A 182 9.22 20.05 18.02
C THR A 182 7.83 20.42 17.53
N PHE A 183 7.77 21.13 16.41
CA PHE A 183 6.53 21.40 15.70
C PHE A 183 6.69 20.91 14.27
N SER A 184 5.72 20.20 13.75
CA SER A 184 5.68 19.86 12.34
C SER A 184 4.30 20.06 11.74
N LEU A 185 4.29 20.43 10.47
CA LEU A 185 3.10 20.60 9.68
C LEU A 185 3.33 19.92 8.34
N ARG A 186 2.38 19.09 7.92
CA ARG A 186 2.40 18.42 6.64
C ARG A 186 1.06 18.60 5.95
N ASP A 187 1.09 19.05 4.71
CA ASP A 187 -0.08 19.20 3.84
C ASP A 187 0.06 18.23 2.68
N ASP A 188 -0.77 17.18 2.67
CA ASP A 188 -0.67 16.06 1.73
C ASP A 188 -1.87 16.08 0.79
N ALA A 189 -1.61 15.94 -0.51
CA ALA A 189 -2.64 15.76 -1.53
C ALA A 189 -2.55 14.37 -2.15
N SER A 190 -3.71 13.71 -2.31
CA SER A 190 -3.84 12.44 -3.01
C SER A 190 -4.77 12.55 -4.20
N SER A 191 -4.36 12.01 -5.35
CA SER A 191 -5.24 11.94 -6.52
C SER A 191 -6.40 10.93 -6.36
N ARG A 192 -6.38 10.12 -5.29
CA ARG A 192 -7.46 9.17 -4.94
C ARG A 192 -8.74 9.87 -4.47
N PHE A 193 -8.67 11.17 -4.16
CA PHE A 193 -9.80 11.98 -3.71
C PHE A 193 -10.25 13.01 -4.75
N ALA A 194 -11.50 13.43 -4.68
CA ALA A 194 -12.02 14.50 -5.50
C ALA A 194 -11.27 15.81 -5.24
N LYS A 195 -11.28 16.72 -6.23
CA LYS A 195 -10.50 17.97 -6.19
C LYS A 195 -10.67 18.74 -4.88
N ASP A 196 -11.91 18.81 -4.37
CA ASP A 196 -12.26 19.60 -3.18
C ASP A 196 -11.85 18.94 -1.86
N ASN A 197 -11.55 17.62 -1.86
CA ASN A 197 -11.18 16.83 -0.68
C ASN A 197 -9.78 16.24 -0.76
N ARG A 198 -8.99 16.68 -1.74
CA ARG A 198 -7.69 16.08 -2.07
C ARG A 198 -6.62 16.35 -1.03
N TRP A 199 -6.66 17.55 -0.42
CA TRP A 199 -5.68 18.02 0.54
C TRP A 199 -6.07 17.67 1.97
N GLY A 200 -5.09 17.25 2.76
CA GLY A 200 -5.20 16.97 4.18
C GLY A 200 -4.04 17.58 4.95
N LEU A 201 -4.36 18.39 5.96
CA LEU A 201 -3.38 19.08 6.80
C LEU A 201 -3.18 18.30 8.11
N PHE A 202 -1.93 17.95 8.41
CA PHE A 202 -1.54 17.10 9.53
C PHE A 202 -0.51 17.82 10.42
N PRO A 203 -0.98 18.54 11.47
CA PRO A 203 -0.11 19.18 12.44
C PRO A 203 0.38 18.18 13.51
N SER A 204 1.55 18.44 14.07
CA SER A 204 2.01 17.80 15.29
C SER A 204 2.87 18.71 16.14
N ALA A 205 2.87 18.46 17.45
CA ALA A 205 3.70 19.16 18.44
C ALA A 205 4.23 18.17 19.47
N ALA A 206 5.49 18.35 19.86
CA ALA A 206 6.08 17.58 20.94
C ALA A 206 6.91 18.50 21.84
N PHE A 207 6.94 18.14 23.13
CA PHE A 207 7.73 18.78 24.16
C PHE A 207 8.48 17.71 24.94
N ALA A 208 9.76 17.94 25.19
CA ALA A 208 10.53 17.10 26.07
C ALA A 208 11.32 17.96 27.07
N TRP A 209 11.35 17.52 28.33
CA TRP A 209 12.05 18.15 29.43
C TRP A 209 13.05 17.19 30.06
N ASN A 210 14.32 17.53 29.91
CA ASN A 210 15.43 16.81 30.55
C ASN A 210 15.58 17.28 32.00
N MET A 211 14.81 16.69 32.90
CA MET A 211 14.78 17.07 34.31
C MET A 211 16.12 16.78 35.02
N ALA A 212 16.89 15.81 34.53
CA ALA A 212 18.21 15.47 35.10
C ALA A 212 19.24 16.62 34.95
N GLU A 213 19.03 17.52 33.97
CA GLU A 213 19.90 18.69 33.76
C GLU A 213 19.51 19.88 34.63
N GLU A 214 18.42 19.79 35.40
CA GLU A 214 18.00 20.84 36.30
C GLU A 214 18.81 20.83 37.62
N ASN A 215 19.01 22.01 38.19
CA ASN A 215 19.82 22.19 39.40
C ASN A 215 19.34 21.31 40.57
N PHE A 216 18.05 20.96 40.63
CA PHE A 216 17.49 20.14 41.69
C PHE A 216 17.74 18.61 41.52
N LEU A 217 18.16 18.17 40.32
CA LEU A 217 18.47 16.77 40.02
C LEU A 217 19.91 16.55 39.54
N LYS A 218 20.62 17.59 39.12
CA LYS A 218 21.95 17.49 38.50
C LYS A 218 22.97 16.74 39.33
N ASP A 219 22.93 16.93 40.64
CA ASP A 219 23.86 16.29 41.60
C ASP A 219 23.26 15.08 42.29
N ASN A 220 22.09 14.58 41.81
CA ASN A 220 21.44 13.42 42.41
C ASN A 220 22.19 12.14 42.00
N SER A 221 22.62 11.37 43.04
CA SER A 221 23.33 10.11 42.81
C SER A 221 22.42 8.95 42.46
N PHE A 222 21.12 9.05 42.69
CA PHE A 222 20.15 7.98 42.43
C PHE A 222 19.68 8.00 41.00
N PHE A 223 19.30 9.19 40.45
CA PHE A 223 18.89 9.31 39.08
C PHE A 223 20.06 9.71 38.16
N SER A 224 20.38 8.86 37.17
CA SER A 224 21.38 9.15 36.16
C SER A 224 20.79 9.89 34.95
N SER A 225 19.51 9.71 34.69
CA SER A 225 18.74 10.44 33.67
C SER A 225 17.27 10.53 34.09
N MET A 226 16.61 11.62 33.73
CA MET A 226 15.16 11.77 33.89
C MET A 226 14.63 12.72 32.82
N LYS A 227 13.68 12.24 31.99
CA LYS A 227 13.13 12.99 30.87
C LYS A 227 11.63 12.78 30.77
N LEU A 228 10.88 13.86 30.83
CA LEU A 228 9.45 13.88 30.54
C LEU A 228 9.23 14.16 29.04
N ARG A 229 8.32 13.44 28.40
CA ARG A 229 7.94 13.65 27.00
C ARG A 229 6.43 13.77 26.89
N LEU A 230 6.01 14.79 26.14
CA LEU A 230 4.62 15.03 25.77
C LEU A 230 4.56 15.13 24.24
N GLY A 231 3.57 14.53 23.63
CA GLY A 231 3.40 14.58 22.20
C GLY A 231 1.92 14.58 21.81
N TRP A 232 1.61 15.33 20.79
CA TRP A 232 0.34 15.36 20.13
C TRP A 232 0.55 15.41 18.62
N GLY A 233 -0.30 14.74 17.86
CA GLY A 233 -0.24 14.81 16.41
C GLY A 233 -1.44 14.19 15.74
N GLN A 234 -1.66 14.67 14.52
CA GLN A 234 -2.63 14.11 13.59
C GLN A 234 -1.90 13.43 12.44
N THR A 235 -2.41 12.25 12.03
CA THR A 235 -1.94 11.50 10.87
C THR A 235 -3.10 11.22 9.94
N GLY A 236 -2.84 11.23 8.64
CA GLY A 236 -3.81 10.93 7.59
C GLY A 236 -3.63 9.54 7.00
N GLN A 237 -4.73 8.86 6.73
CA GLN A 237 -4.77 7.62 5.96
C GLN A 237 -5.56 7.86 4.67
N GLN A 238 -4.95 7.51 3.53
CA GLN A 238 -5.56 7.63 2.21
C GLN A 238 -5.93 6.29 1.58
N ASP A 239 -5.49 5.18 2.19
CA ASP A 239 -5.77 3.86 1.65
C ASP A 239 -7.21 3.44 1.96
N ILE A 240 -8.01 3.43 0.91
CA ILE A 240 -9.45 3.14 0.91
C ILE A 240 -9.75 1.84 0.17
N GLY A 241 -8.78 0.93 0.10
CA GLY A 241 -8.87 -0.37 -0.57
C GLY A 241 -8.63 -0.30 -2.08
N ASP A 242 -9.14 -1.30 -2.80
CA ASP A 242 -8.83 -1.54 -4.22
C ASP A 242 -9.43 -0.55 -5.20
N ASN A 243 -10.43 0.25 -4.79
CA ASN A 243 -10.98 1.29 -5.64
C ASN A 243 -10.13 2.55 -5.54
N PHE A 244 -9.28 2.79 -6.54
CA PHE A 244 -8.38 3.95 -6.54
C PHE A 244 -9.10 5.29 -6.70
N TYR A 245 -10.30 5.31 -7.29
CA TYR A 245 -11.05 6.52 -7.55
C TYR A 245 -12.52 6.39 -7.13
N PRO A 246 -12.80 6.22 -5.82
CA PRO A 246 -14.15 5.96 -5.33
C PRO A 246 -15.08 7.17 -5.47
N TYR A 247 -14.55 8.34 -5.80
CA TYR A 247 -15.32 9.56 -6.06
C TYR A 247 -15.84 9.67 -7.49
N GLN A 248 -15.37 8.78 -8.41
CA GLN A 248 -15.79 8.79 -9.80
C GLN A 248 -17.07 7.95 -9.98
N ALA A 249 -18.07 8.54 -10.63
CA ALA A 249 -19.22 7.79 -11.07
C ALA A 249 -18.79 6.80 -12.17
N LYS A 250 -19.09 5.52 -11.95
CA LYS A 250 -18.83 4.44 -12.89
C LYS A 250 -20.12 3.68 -13.14
N TYR A 251 -20.19 3.02 -14.28
CA TYR A 251 -21.30 2.17 -14.66
C TYR A 251 -20.78 0.78 -14.99
N THR A 252 -21.51 -0.22 -14.59
CA THR A 252 -21.28 -1.62 -15.01
C THR A 252 -22.30 -1.99 -16.07
N GLU A 253 -21.80 -2.53 -17.16
CA GLU A 253 -22.63 -3.04 -18.24
C GLU A 253 -23.21 -4.41 -17.84
N SER A 254 -24.51 -4.61 -18.09
CA SER A 254 -25.15 -5.89 -17.84
C SER A 254 -24.61 -6.94 -18.82
N SER A 255 -24.15 -8.07 -18.29
CA SER A 255 -23.58 -9.18 -19.09
C SER A 255 -24.44 -10.47 -19.08
N SER A 256 -25.56 -10.46 -18.37
CA SER A 256 -26.43 -11.61 -18.22
C SER A 256 -27.85 -11.28 -18.72
N PRO A 257 -28.55 -12.20 -19.39
CA PRO A 257 -29.93 -12.00 -19.80
C PRO A 257 -30.89 -11.62 -18.64
N THR A 258 -30.55 -12.02 -17.41
CA THR A 258 -31.31 -11.66 -16.20
C THR A 258 -31.18 -10.21 -15.78
N THR A 259 -30.16 -9.52 -16.27
CA THR A 259 -29.86 -8.09 -15.97
C THR A 259 -30.01 -7.19 -17.19
N MET A 260 -30.31 -7.77 -18.36
CA MET A 260 -30.61 -7.06 -19.61
C MET A 260 -32.10 -6.81 -19.74
N ILE A 261 -32.49 -5.83 -20.55
CA ILE A 261 -33.89 -5.56 -20.86
C ILE A 261 -34.29 -6.34 -22.12
N PRO A 262 -35.37 -7.18 -22.09
CA PRO A 262 -35.88 -7.80 -23.28
C PRO A 262 -36.41 -6.73 -24.24
N TRP A 263 -36.02 -6.82 -25.52
CA TRP A 263 -36.43 -5.89 -26.57
C TRP A 263 -36.58 -6.59 -27.90
N GLY A 264 -37.81 -6.67 -28.43
CA GLY A 264 -38.12 -7.47 -29.60
C GLY A 264 -37.84 -8.97 -29.34
N ASP A 265 -37.13 -9.59 -30.28
CA ASP A 265 -36.71 -11.00 -30.16
C ASP A 265 -35.36 -11.21 -29.41
N GLY A 266 -34.81 -10.13 -28.78
CA GLY A 266 -33.53 -10.18 -28.13
C GLY A 266 -33.49 -9.42 -26.81
N TYR A 267 -32.25 -9.10 -26.37
CA TYR A 267 -31.99 -8.35 -25.14
C TYR A 267 -31.11 -7.14 -25.46
N ILE A 268 -31.38 -6.03 -24.80
CA ILE A 268 -30.49 -4.86 -24.82
C ILE A 268 -29.72 -4.74 -23.51
N THR A 269 -28.46 -4.41 -23.65
CA THR A 269 -27.56 -4.16 -22.52
C THR A 269 -27.97 -2.90 -21.78
N THR A 270 -27.95 -2.97 -20.46
CA THR A 270 -28.21 -1.83 -19.58
C THR A 270 -26.96 -1.43 -18.83
N LEU A 271 -26.88 -0.17 -18.42
CA LEU A 271 -25.82 0.36 -17.59
C LEU A 271 -26.33 0.58 -16.17
N ALA A 272 -25.81 -0.19 -15.22
CA ALA A 272 -26.13 -0.02 -13.81
C ALA A 272 -25.09 0.91 -13.15
N PRO A 273 -25.52 1.98 -12.47
CA PRO A 273 -24.59 2.86 -11.77
C PRO A 273 -23.94 2.13 -10.59
N ASN A 274 -22.63 2.25 -10.46
CA ASN A 274 -21.91 1.77 -9.29
C ASN A 274 -22.02 2.79 -8.15
N ALA A 275 -21.95 2.30 -6.92
CA ALA A 275 -21.86 3.20 -5.77
C ALA A 275 -20.57 4.03 -5.85
N TYR A 276 -20.68 5.33 -5.65
CA TYR A 276 -19.56 6.24 -5.56
C TYR A 276 -19.79 7.26 -4.44
N ASN A 277 -18.70 7.79 -3.91
CA ASN A 277 -18.77 8.82 -2.86
C ASN A 277 -17.85 9.99 -3.22
N ARG A 278 -18.46 11.08 -3.64
CA ARG A 278 -17.74 12.30 -4.01
C ARG A 278 -17.12 13.02 -2.81
N ASN A 279 -17.65 12.77 -1.62
CA ASN A 279 -17.22 13.43 -0.38
C ASN A 279 -16.17 12.66 0.41
N ILE A 280 -15.66 11.56 -0.16
CA ILE A 280 -14.59 10.80 0.47
C ILE A 280 -13.35 11.67 0.61
N LYS A 281 -12.72 11.62 1.78
CA LYS A 281 -11.56 12.42 2.17
C LYS A 281 -10.61 11.60 3.02
N TRP A 282 -9.50 12.19 3.38
CA TRP A 282 -8.54 11.63 4.31
C TRP A 282 -9.22 11.17 5.61
N GLU A 283 -8.91 9.96 6.04
CA GLU A 283 -9.19 9.52 7.40
C GLU A 283 -8.12 10.10 8.31
N THR A 284 -8.52 10.71 9.43
CA THR A 284 -7.60 11.37 10.34
C THR A 284 -7.59 10.65 11.68
N THR A 285 -6.39 10.29 12.13
CA THR A 285 -6.17 9.75 13.48
C THR A 285 -5.44 10.79 14.32
N GLU A 286 -5.98 11.07 15.50
CA GLU A 286 -5.37 11.95 16.49
C GLU A 286 -4.77 11.14 17.63
N THR A 287 -3.53 11.48 18.02
CA THR A 287 -2.79 10.72 19.04
C THR A 287 -2.18 11.66 20.07
N PHE A 288 -2.33 11.33 21.34
CA PHE A 288 -1.68 11.96 22.47
C PHE A 288 -0.75 10.95 23.15
N ASN A 289 0.47 11.39 23.46
CA ASN A 289 1.48 10.57 24.08
C ASN A 289 2.06 11.28 25.29
N VAL A 290 2.21 10.55 26.40
CA VAL A 290 2.95 10.97 27.59
C VAL A 290 3.96 9.88 27.90
N GLY A 291 5.22 10.27 28.10
CA GLY A 291 6.31 9.33 28.41
C GLY A 291 7.22 9.89 29.50
N LEU A 292 7.69 9.03 30.39
CA LEU A 292 8.71 9.30 31.38
C LEU A 292 9.84 8.30 31.23
N ASP A 293 11.01 8.78 30.87
CA ASP A 293 12.25 7.99 30.81
C ASP A 293 13.09 8.30 32.04
N PHE A 294 13.61 7.29 32.70
CA PHE A 294 14.52 7.49 33.83
C PHE A 294 15.60 6.41 33.85
N GLY A 295 16.79 6.81 34.21
CA GLY A 295 17.92 5.93 34.53
C GLY A 295 18.21 5.99 36.01
N ILE A 296 18.52 4.85 36.61
CA ILE A 296 18.91 4.74 38.02
C ILE A 296 20.32 4.18 38.10
N PHE A 297 21.06 4.67 39.11
CA PHE A 297 22.46 4.33 39.35
C PHE A 297 23.40 4.73 38.18
N ARG A 298 24.32 5.67 38.44
CA ARG A 298 25.42 5.94 37.52
C ARG A 298 26.39 4.76 37.56
N SER A 299 26.51 4.02 36.42
CA SER A 299 27.57 3.04 36.20
C SER A 299 28.86 3.72 35.75
#